data_86ac627726e29c106423e4b14cbe3853
#
_entry.id   86ac627726e29c106423e4b14cbe3853
#
_cell.length_a   1.000
_cell.length_b   1.000
_cell.length_c   1.000
_cell.angle_alpha   90.00
_cell.angle_beta   90.00
_cell.angle_gamma   90.00
#
_symmetry.space_group_name_H-M   'P 1'
#
loop_
_entity.id
_entity.type
_entity.pdbx_description
1 polymer ?
#
loop_
_entity_poly.entity_id
_entity_poly.type
_entity_poly.pdbx_seq_one_letter_code
_entity_poly.pdbx_strand_id
1 'polypeptide(L)'
;RRSSDLYAVAVKRSFAKAHQLKTISDLQKISNQLKAGFTLEFIDRQDGYKGLQEKYHLNLNVQSMEPALRYQAINNGEVNVIDAYSTDSELKQYDLVTLEDDQALFPPYQGAPLIKTATLEKYPELAEILNKLAGKISEEEMSEMNYQVNVEGQDPSIVAKDYLKEKNLLK
;
A
#
# COMPACT_ATOMS: atom_id res chain seq x y z
N ARG A 1 -5.75 -3.91 -12.34
CA ARG A 1 -4.79 -3.14 -11.54
C ARG A 1 -5.58 -2.32 -10.53
N ARG A 2 -5.37 -2.50 -9.27
CA ARG A 2 -6.04 -1.73 -8.23
C ARG A 2 -5.54 -0.28 -8.32
N SER A 3 -6.43 0.67 -8.42
CA SER A 3 -6.12 2.08 -8.68
C SER A 3 -5.78 2.87 -7.41
N SER A 4 -5.58 2.21 -6.27
CA SER A 4 -5.27 2.80 -4.98
C SER A 4 -4.00 2.23 -4.33
N ASP A 5 -3.16 1.53 -5.11
CA ASP A 5 -1.96 0.93 -4.57
C ASP A 5 -0.88 2.02 -4.41
N LEU A 6 -0.77 2.55 -3.21
CA LEU A 6 0.29 3.46 -2.80
C LEU A 6 1.52 2.65 -2.44
N TYR A 7 2.62 2.80 -3.16
CA TYR A 7 3.88 2.22 -2.72
C TYR A 7 4.25 2.73 -1.33
N ALA A 8 4.67 1.82 -0.49
CA ALA A 8 5.15 2.09 0.85
C ALA A 8 6.34 1.20 1.18
N VAL A 9 7.14 1.62 2.12
CA VAL A 9 8.17 0.79 2.75
C VAL A 9 7.62 0.30 4.09
N ALA A 10 7.61 -1.01 4.29
CA ALA A 10 7.05 -1.64 5.48
C ALA A 10 8.07 -2.47 6.25
N VAL A 11 7.89 -2.49 7.57
CA VAL A 11 8.68 -3.27 8.51
C VAL A 11 7.76 -3.90 9.56
N LYS A 12 8.22 -4.93 10.30
CA LYS A 12 7.50 -5.44 11.47
C LYS A 12 7.32 -4.33 12.50
N ARG A 13 6.15 -4.23 13.12
CA ARG A 13 5.89 -3.26 14.21
C ARG A 13 6.87 -3.44 15.39
N SER A 14 7.19 -4.68 15.74
CA SER A 14 8.18 -4.99 16.77
C SER A 14 9.57 -4.47 16.40
N PHE A 15 9.97 -4.64 15.13
CA PHE A 15 11.25 -4.15 14.61
C PHE A 15 11.29 -2.61 14.60
N ALA A 16 10.21 -1.96 14.14
CA ALA A 16 10.10 -0.50 14.17
C ALA A 16 10.23 0.05 15.62
N LYS A 17 9.57 -0.58 16.58
CA LYS A 17 9.68 -0.19 18.00
C LYS A 17 11.08 -0.38 18.54
N ALA A 18 11.72 -1.52 18.29
CA ALA A 18 13.06 -1.83 18.79
C ALA A 18 14.12 -0.85 18.29
N HIS A 19 13.98 -0.38 17.05
CA HIS A 19 14.93 0.53 16.41
C HIS A 19 14.44 1.98 16.32
N GLN A 20 13.27 2.30 16.94
CA GLN A 20 12.66 3.63 16.95
C GLN A 20 12.44 4.22 15.55
N LEU A 21 12.03 3.36 14.60
CA LEU A 21 11.77 3.74 13.21
C LEU A 21 10.36 4.32 13.08
N LYS A 22 10.26 5.48 12.46
CA LYS A 22 9.01 6.16 12.10
C LYS A 22 8.97 6.53 10.63
N THR A 23 10.10 6.99 10.11
CA THR A 23 10.25 7.48 8.73
C THR A 23 11.18 6.59 7.93
N ILE A 24 11.15 6.72 6.61
CA ILE A 24 12.11 6.05 5.72
C ILE A 24 13.54 6.52 6.00
N SER A 25 13.72 7.81 6.33
CA SER A 25 15.04 8.33 6.71
C SER A 25 15.65 7.63 7.93
N ASP A 26 14.83 7.14 8.85
CA ASP A 26 15.33 6.44 10.04
C ASP A 26 16.08 5.14 9.71
N LEU A 27 15.77 4.52 8.55
CA LEU A 27 16.45 3.31 8.08
C LEU A 27 17.95 3.53 7.84
N GLN A 28 18.37 4.76 7.57
CA GLN A 28 19.80 5.07 7.36
C GLN A 28 20.64 4.72 8.60
N LYS A 29 20.08 4.90 9.79
CA LYS A 29 20.77 4.67 11.08
C LYS A 29 21.19 3.21 11.27
N ILE A 30 20.50 2.29 10.59
CA ILE A 30 20.69 0.84 10.72
C ILE A 30 20.88 0.14 9.38
N SER A 31 21.21 0.89 8.31
CA SER A 31 21.25 0.38 6.93
C SER A 31 22.10 -0.88 6.75
N ASN A 32 23.21 -0.99 7.49
CA ASN A 32 24.10 -2.15 7.44
C ASN A 32 23.50 -3.45 7.98
N GLN A 33 22.39 -3.36 8.74
CA GLN A 33 21.70 -4.50 9.34
C GLN A 33 20.45 -4.88 8.54
N LEU A 34 20.09 -4.07 7.53
CA LEU A 34 18.88 -4.26 6.77
C LEU A 34 19.06 -5.27 5.65
N LYS A 35 18.12 -6.20 5.60
CA LYS A 35 17.88 -7.10 4.48
C LYS A 35 16.52 -6.74 3.89
N ALA A 36 16.49 -6.31 2.65
CA ALA A 36 15.27 -5.90 1.97
C ALA A 36 14.77 -6.99 1.03
N GLY A 37 13.49 -7.31 1.12
CA GLY A 37 12.77 -8.16 0.18
C GLY A 37 11.87 -7.29 -0.70
N PHE A 38 12.30 -6.98 -1.92
CA PHE A 38 11.55 -6.11 -2.82
C PHE A 38 11.05 -6.85 -4.04
N THR A 39 9.92 -6.40 -4.58
CA THR A 39 9.44 -6.88 -5.87
C THR A 39 10.34 -6.37 -6.99
N LEU A 40 10.47 -7.15 -8.07
CA LEU A 40 11.26 -6.75 -9.23
C LEU A 40 10.78 -5.40 -9.80
N GLU A 41 9.47 -5.19 -9.82
CA GLU A 41 8.88 -3.91 -10.26
C GLU A 41 9.39 -2.75 -9.39
N PHE A 42 9.35 -2.88 -8.07
CA PHE A 42 9.81 -1.85 -7.14
C PHE A 42 11.30 -1.55 -7.27
N ILE A 43 12.11 -2.59 -7.49
CA ILE A 43 13.57 -2.44 -7.68
C ILE A 43 13.89 -1.56 -8.88
N ASP A 44 13.14 -1.71 -9.98
CA ASP A 44 13.43 -1.03 -11.24
C ASP A 44 12.82 0.37 -11.39
N ARG A 45 11.93 0.77 -10.50
CA ARG A 45 11.22 2.05 -10.59
C ARG A 45 12.02 3.22 -10.02
N GLN A 46 11.81 4.41 -10.61
CA GLN A 46 12.34 5.68 -10.09
C GLN A 46 11.61 6.11 -8.81
N ASP A 47 10.32 5.79 -8.70
CA ASP A 47 9.52 5.93 -7.48
C ASP A 47 9.50 4.63 -6.65
N GLY A 48 10.59 3.88 -6.68
CA GLY A 48 10.85 2.66 -5.94
C GLY A 48 12.25 2.65 -5.35
N TYR A 49 12.96 1.50 -5.44
CA TYR A 49 14.26 1.36 -4.81
C TYR A 49 15.33 2.32 -5.40
N LYS A 50 15.29 2.63 -6.70
CA LYS A 50 16.19 3.63 -7.29
C LYS A 50 16.02 4.99 -6.62
N GLY A 51 14.78 5.40 -6.36
CA GLY A 51 14.50 6.63 -5.63
C GLY A 51 14.91 6.55 -4.15
N LEU A 52 14.79 5.39 -3.50
CA LEU A 52 15.32 5.20 -2.14
C LEU A 52 16.84 5.36 -2.10
N GLN A 53 17.56 4.91 -3.12
CA GLN A 53 19.00 5.11 -3.23
C GLN A 53 19.36 6.58 -3.45
N GLU A 54 18.66 7.27 -4.34
CA GLU A 54 18.94 8.66 -4.72
C GLU A 54 18.55 9.65 -3.63
N LYS A 55 17.31 9.59 -3.14
CA LYS A 55 16.77 10.55 -2.17
C LYS A 55 17.17 10.22 -0.73
N TYR A 56 17.03 8.96 -0.36
CA TYR A 56 17.26 8.51 1.01
C TYR A 56 18.66 7.94 1.25
N HIS A 57 19.50 7.89 0.22
CA HIS A 57 20.86 7.32 0.29
C HIS A 57 20.92 5.92 0.90
N LEU A 58 19.83 5.13 0.68
CA LEU A 58 19.69 3.78 1.20
C LEU A 58 20.25 2.76 0.22
N ASN A 59 21.45 2.25 0.51
CA ASN A 59 22.06 1.14 -0.22
C ASN A 59 21.88 -0.13 0.63
N LEU A 60 20.83 -0.89 0.34
CA LEU A 60 20.42 -2.06 1.11
C LEU A 60 20.90 -3.35 0.45
N ASN A 61 21.02 -4.41 1.26
CA ASN A 61 21.12 -5.78 0.73
C ASN A 61 19.72 -6.21 0.26
N VAL A 62 19.48 -6.14 -1.06
CA VAL A 62 18.17 -6.39 -1.67
C VAL A 62 18.09 -7.79 -2.24
N GLN A 63 17.04 -8.52 -1.89
CA GLN A 63 16.62 -9.76 -2.50
C GLN A 63 15.34 -9.53 -3.29
N SER A 64 15.34 -9.87 -4.58
CA SER A 64 14.12 -9.81 -5.40
C SER A 64 13.17 -10.93 -5.02
N MET A 65 11.88 -10.60 -4.87
CA MET A 65 10.83 -11.53 -4.45
C MET A 65 9.53 -11.31 -5.22
N GLU A 66 8.77 -12.38 -5.36
CA GLU A 66 7.38 -12.29 -5.81
C GLU A 66 6.51 -11.58 -4.75
N PRO A 67 5.47 -10.83 -5.16
CA PRO A 67 4.65 -10.04 -4.23
C PRO A 67 4.10 -10.81 -3.03
N ALA A 68 3.62 -12.03 -3.22
CA ALA A 68 3.10 -12.85 -2.13
C ALA A 68 4.19 -13.37 -1.18
N LEU A 69 5.39 -13.64 -1.71
CA LEU A 69 6.48 -14.23 -0.94
C LEU A 69 7.14 -13.23 0.01
N ARG A 70 7.18 -11.94 -0.34
CA ARG A 70 7.79 -10.90 0.51
C ARG A 70 7.15 -10.81 1.90
N TYR A 71 5.82 -11.00 1.99
CA TYR A 71 5.12 -10.99 3.27
C TYR A 71 5.44 -12.20 4.13
N GLN A 72 5.63 -13.37 3.51
CA GLN A 72 6.07 -14.56 4.23
C GLN A 72 7.52 -14.42 4.70
N ALA A 73 8.40 -13.88 3.84
CA ALA A 73 9.80 -13.68 4.17
C ALA A 73 10.00 -12.71 5.36
N ILE A 74 9.27 -11.58 5.39
CA ILE A 74 9.34 -10.67 6.54
C ILE A 74 8.69 -11.29 7.78
N ASN A 75 7.64 -12.08 7.62
CA ASN A 75 7.03 -12.77 8.76
C ASN A 75 7.96 -13.79 9.38
N ASN A 76 8.72 -14.52 8.56
CA ASN A 76 9.71 -15.52 8.99
C ASN A 76 11.04 -14.90 9.48
N GLY A 77 11.23 -13.58 9.32
CA GLY A 77 12.48 -12.90 9.69
C GLY A 77 13.64 -13.10 8.70
N GLU A 78 13.36 -13.56 7.49
CA GLU A 78 14.35 -13.72 6.42
C GLU A 78 14.81 -12.36 5.90
N VAL A 79 13.87 -11.41 5.84
CA VAL A 79 14.09 -9.98 5.56
C VAL A 79 13.45 -9.13 6.65
N ASN A 80 13.85 -7.86 6.76
CA ASN A 80 13.32 -6.94 7.76
C ASN A 80 12.68 -5.66 7.18
N VAL A 81 12.83 -5.46 5.88
CA VAL A 81 12.20 -4.36 5.13
C VAL A 81 11.62 -4.92 3.85
N ILE A 82 10.41 -4.50 3.50
CA ILE A 82 9.77 -4.86 2.22
C ILE A 82 9.15 -3.62 1.56
N ASP A 83 8.98 -3.65 0.24
CA ASP A 83 7.99 -2.81 -0.42
C ASP A 83 6.60 -3.38 -0.14
N ALA A 84 5.60 -2.52 -0.07
CA ALA A 84 4.22 -2.89 0.16
C ALA A 84 3.31 -1.89 -0.55
N TYR A 85 2.02 -2.20 -0.56
CA TYR A 85 1.00 -1.19 -0.85
C TYR A 85 0.30 -0.82 0.45
N SER A 86 0.04 0.47 0.66
CA SER A 86 -0.53 0.97 1.92
C SER A 86 -1.91 0.38 2.25
N THR A 87 -2.60 -0.16 1.25
CA THR A 87 -3.92 -0.79 1.40
C THR A 87 -3.88 -2.32 1.44
N ASP A 88 -2.68 -2.93 1.48
CA ASP A 88 -2.55 -4.38 1.55
C ASP A 88 -3.06 -4.94 2.88
N SER A 89 -3.89 -5.98 2.78
CA SER A 89 -4.46 -6.69 3.94
C SER A 89 -3.40 -7.36 4.81
N GLU A 90 -2.29 -7.74 4.20
CA GLU A 90 -1.15 -8.41 4.81
C GLU A 90 -0.42 -7.51 5.82
N LEU A 91 -0.51 -6.19 5.68
CA LEU A 91 0.03 -5.26 6.69
C LEU A 91 -0.58 -5.52 8.06
N LYS A 92 -1.91 -5.65 8.12
CA LYS A 92 -2.64 -5.97 9.36
C LYS A 92 -2.39 -7.43 9.77
N GLN A 93 -2.46 -8.36 8.81
CA GLN A 93 -2.32 -9.79 9.06
C GLN A 93 -0.99 -10.15 9.74
N TYR A 94 0.12 -9.53 9.31
CA TYR A 94 1.47 -9.82 9.79
C TYR A 94 2.03 -8.79 10.78
N ASP A 95 1.17 -7.89 11.31
CA ASP A 95 1.56 -6.80 12.23
C ASP A 95 2.73 -5.95 11.69
N LEU A 96 2.56 -5.51 10.45
CA LEU A 96 3.51 -4.62 9.79
C LEU A 96 3.07 -3.16 9.97
N VAL A 97 4.03 -2.26 9.84
CA VAL A 97 3.80 -0.81 9.77
C VAL A 97 4.52 -0.24 8.56
N THR A 98 3.86 0.67 7.88
CA THR A 98 4.48 1.49 6.85
C THR A 98 5.26 2.63 7.49
N LEU A 99 6.42 2.94 6.93
CA LEU A 99 7.22 4.08 7.34
C LEU A 99 6.78 5.32 6.57
N GLU A 100 6.79 6.47 7.24
CA GLU A 100 6.47 7.76 6.64
C GLU A 100 7.51 8.13 5.57
N ASP A 101 7.02 8.54 4.39
CA ASP A 101 7.83 9.05 3.29
C ASP A 101 8.16 10.54 3.53
N ASP A 102 9.09 10.81 4.43
CA ASP A 102 9.44 12.14 4.91
C ASP A 102 10.20 13.00 3.88
N GLN A 103 10.62 12.42 2.75
CA GLN A 103 11.22 13.15 1.63
C GLN A 103 10.36 13.20 0.37
N ALA A 104 9.10 12.78 0.46
CA ALA A 104 8.14 12.78 -0.65
C ALA A 104 8.70 12.10 -1.93
N LEU A 105 9.18 10.87 -1.77
CA LEU A 105 9.60 10.02 -2.89
C LEU A 105 8.41 9.54 -3.69
N PHE A 106 7.38 9.05 -2.99
CA PHE A 106 6.21 8.48 -3.63
C PHE A 106 5.26 9.60 -4.09
N PRO A 107 4.85 9.59 -5.36
CA PRO A 107 3.86 10.55 -5.84
C PRO A 107 2.51 10.30 -5.17
N PRO A 108 1.64 11.32 -5.06
CA PRO A 108 0.29 11.12 -4.57
C PRO A 108 -0.50 10.26 -5.55
N TYR A 109 -0.75 9.01 -5.18
CA TYR A 109 -1.59 8.11 -5.96
C TYR A 109 -3.04 8.27 -5.53
N GLN A 110 -3.93 8.49 -6.46
CA GLN A 110 -5.36 8.59 -6.18
C GLN A 110 -6.11 7.56 -7.03
N GLY A 111 -6.98 6.80 -6.37
CA GLY A 111 -7.91 5.92 -7.07
C GLY A 111 -8.92 6.73 -7.89
N ALA A 112 -9.10 6.37 -9.14
CA ALA A 112 -10.07 7.02 -10.00
C ALA A 112 -10.80 6.00 -10.90
N PRO A 113 -12.11 6.15 -11.13
CA PRO A 113 -12.82 5.36 -12.12
C PRO A 113 -12.32 5.71 -13.53
N LEU A 114 -11.93 4.69 -14.30
CA LEU A 114 -11.58 4.85 -15.72
C LEU A 114 -12.75 4.38 -16.58
N ILE A 115 -13.34 5.29 -17.37
CA ILE A 115 -14.51 5.03 -18.19
C ILE A 115 -14.23 5.48 -19.63
N LYS A 116 -14.73 4.72 -20.62
CA LYS A 116 -14.68 5.11 -22.02
C LYS A 116 -15.52 6.37 -22.23
N THR A 117 -15.01 7.35 -22.98
CA THR A 117 -15.72 8.58 -23.33
C THR A 117 -17.10 8.32 -23.92
N ALA A 118 -17.20 7.39 -24.87
CA ALA A 118 -18.48 7.00 -25.47
C ALA A 118 -19.51 6.46 -24.44
N THR A 119 -19.07 5.89 -23.33
CA THR A 119 -19.97 5.45 -22.23
C THR A 119 -20.50 6.66 -21.46
N LEU A 120 -19.65 7.64 -21.16
CA LEU A 120 -20.07 8.87 -20.48
C LEU A 120 -20.98 9.74 -21.38
N GLU A 121 -20.74 9.78 -22.68
CA GLU A 121 -21.63 10.45 -23.65
C GLU A 121 -23.02 9.82 -23.66
N LYS A 122 -23.09 8.48 -23.57
CA LYS A 122 -24.36 7.74 -23.54
C LYS A 122 -25.09 7.82 -22.19
N TYR A 123 -24.32 7.88 -21.10
CA TYR A 123 -24.83 7.89 -19.72
C TYR A 123 -24.13 8.98 -18.90
N PRO A 124 -24.43 10.27 -19.15
CA PRO A 124 -23.72 11.39 -18.50
C PRO A 124 -23.86 11.42 -16.97
N GLU A 125 -24.96 10.86 -16.44
CA GLU A 125 -25.20 10.76 -15.00
C GLU A 125 -24.18 9.91 -14.26
N LEU A 126 -23.45 9.03 -14.93
CA LEU A 126 -22.40 8.20 -14.31
C LEU A 126 -21.29 9.04 -13.68
N ALA A 127 -20.95 10.19 -14.26
CA ALA A 127 -19.92 11.05 -13.72
C ALA A 127 -20.29 11.54 -12.32
N GLU A 128 -21.53 12.03 -12.15
CA GLU A 128 -22.02 12.51 -10.85
C GLU A 128 -22.11 11.37 -9.84
N ILE A 129 -22.64 10.22 -10.25
CA ILE A 129 -22.82 9.05 -9.37
C ILE A 129 -21.48 8.54 -8.85
N LEU A 130 -20.48 8.36 -9.73
CA LEU A 130 -19.17 7.85 -9.35
C LEU A 130 -18.38 8.85 -8.52
N ASN A 131 -18.51 10.14 -8.79
CA ASN A 131 -17.86 11.19 -8.01
C ASN A 131 -18.39 11.32 -6.58
N LYS A 132 -19.53 10.71 -6.24
CA LYS A 132 -20.00 10.62 -4.83
C LYS A 132 -19.01 9.87 -3.93
N LEU A 133 -18.16 9.01 -4.50
CA LEU A 133 -17.10 8.29 -3.79
C LEU A 133 -15.80 9.10 -3.65
N ALA A 134 -15.66 10.21 -4.38
CA ALA A 134 -14.43 11.01 -4.35
C ALA A 134 -14.13 11.51 -2.93
N GLY A 135 -12.94 11.19 -2.43
CA GLY A 135 -12.50 11.57 -1.08
C GLY A 135 -13.26 10.90 0.08
N LYS A 136 -14.06 9.86 -0.19
CA LYS A 136 -14.83 9.16 0.85
C LYS A 136 -14.12 7.92 1.40
N ILE A 137 -13.16 7.39 0.69
CA ILE A 137 -12.44 6.17 1.07
C ILE A 137 -11.03 6.55 1.45
N SER A 138 -10.68 6.43 2.73
CA SER A 138 -9.30 6.57 3.20
C SER A 138 -8.50 5.29 2.96
N GLU A 139 -7.17 5.38 3.06
CA GLU A 139 -6.30 4.21 2.97
C GLU A 139 -6.59 3.19 4.06
N GLU A 140 -6.86 3.65 5.28
CA GLU A 140 -7.20 2.80 6.42
C GLU A 140 -8.51 2.05 6.18
N GLU A 141 -9.55 2.74 5.69
CA GLU A 141 -10.84 2.13 5.36
C GLU A 141 -10.70 1.10 4.23
N MET A 142 -9.90 1.40 3.19
CA MET A 142 -9.64 0.46 2.11
C MET A 142 -8.85 -0.76 2.60
N SER A 143 -7.82 -0.55 3.43
CA SER A 143 -7.05 -1.64 4.03
C SER A 143 -7.92 -2.55 4.89
N GLU A 144 -8.85 -1.98 5.67
CA GLU A 144 -9.80 -2.73 6.47
C GLU A 144 -10.75 -3.56 5.60
N MET A 145 -11.35 -2.95 4.57
CA MET A 145 -12.21 -3.69 3.63
C MET A 145 -11.47 -4.81 2.91
N ASN A 146 -10.21 -4.57 2.51
CA ASN A 146 -9.36 -5.59 1.91
C ASN A 146 -9.07 -6.74 2.90
N TYR A 147 -8.87 -6.43 4.18
CA TYR A 147 -8.66 -7.43 5.22
C TYR A 147 -9.89 -8.30 5.42
N GLN A 148 -11.08 -7.70 5.50
CA GLN A 148 -12.36 -8.43 5.62
C GLN A 148 -12.57 -9.41 4.46
N VAL A 149 -12.22 -9.00 3.23
CA VAL A 149 -12.36 -9.85 2.04
C VAL A 149 -11.28 -10.93 1.98
N ASN A 150 -10.00 -10.53 2.09
CA ASN A 150 -8.89 -11.41 1.77
C ASN A 150 -8.51 -12.36 2.92
N VAL A 151 -8.71 -11.91 4.17
CA VAL A 151 -8.29 -12.65 5.37
C VAL A 151 -9.47 -13.26 6.10
N GLU A 152 -10.56 -12.50 6.28
CA GLU A 152 -11.77 -13.00 6.95
C GLU A 152 -12.72 -13.75 6.01
N GLY A 153 -12.49 -13.67 4.69
CA GLY A 153 -13.26 -14.40 3.68
C GLY A 153 -14.67 -13.86 3.45
N GLN A 154 -14.91 -12.59 3.80
CA GLN A 154 -16.21 -11.97 3.55
C GLN A 154 -16.43 -11.72 2.05
N ASP A 155 -17.69 -11.77 1.62
CA ASP A 155 -18.07 -11.47 0.24
C ASP A 155 -17.81 -9.98 -0.09
N PRO A 156 -17.03 -9.65 -1.14
CA PRO A 156 -16.72 -8.26 -1.50
C PRO A 156 -17.96 -7.39 -1.72
N SER A 157 -19.07 -7.98 -2.23
CA SER A 157 -20.32 -7.26 -2.48
C SER A 157 -21.00 -6.85 -1.16
N ILE A 158 -20.89 -7.68 -0.13
CA ILE A 158 -21.42 -7.40 1.20
C ILE A 158 -20.62 -6.27 1.84
N VAL A 159 -19.29 -6.41 1.87
CA VAL A 159 -18.38 -5.39 2.43
C VAL A 159 -18.60 -4.04 1.76
N ALA A 160 -18.65 -4.00 0.41
CA ALA A 160 -18.90 -2.78 -0.34
C ALA A 160 -20.29 -2.17 -0.04
N LYS A 161 -21.33 -3.01 0.06
CA LYS A 161 -22.68 -2.56 0.35
C LYS A 161 -22.79 -1.95 1.74
N ASP A 162 -22.18 -2.56 2.73
CA ASP A 162 -22.21 -2.10 4.11
C ASP A 162 -21.44 -0.79 4.25
N TYR A 163 -20.29 -0.67 3.59
CA TYR A 163 -19.54 0.59 3.51
C TYR A 163 -20.37 1.71 2.87
N LEU A 164 -21.02 1.44 1.73
CA LEU A 164 -21.85 2.44 1.05
C LEU A 164 -23.04 2.90 1.90
N LYS A 165 -23.64 2.00 2.70
CA LYS A 165 -24.71 2.34 3.65
C LYS A 165 -24.18 3.19 4.79
N GLU A 166 -23.01 2.83 5.38
CA GLU A 166 -22.37 3.61 6.43
C GLU A 166 -22.10 5.04 6.00
N LYS A 167 -21.64 5.22 4.75
CA LYS A 167 -21.41 6.54 4.17
C LYS A 167 -22.67 7.25 3.64
N ASN A 168 -23.87 6.67 3.85
CA ASN A 168 -25.16 7.17 3.33
C ASN A 168 -25.19 7.37 1.80
N LEU A 169 -24.44 6.53 1.07
CA LEU A 169 -24.39 6.52 -0.39
C LEU A 169 -25.33 5.49 -1.01
N LEU A 170 -25.83 4.54 -0.21
CA LEU A 170 -26.81 3.54 -0.57
C LEU A 170 -27.93 3.55 0.48
N LYS A 171 -29.19 3.47 0.01
CA LYS A 171 -30.39 3.37 0.86
C LYS A 171 -30.67 1.92 1.24
#